data_b4356e1480489cf1063530a903101491
#
_entry.id   b4356e1480489cf1063530a903101491
#
_cell.length_a   1.000
_cell.length_b   1.000
_cell.length_c   1.000
_cell.angle_alpha   90.00
_cell.angle_beta   90.00
_cell.angle_gamma   90.00
#
_symmetry.space_group_name_H-M   'P 1'
#
loop_
_entity.id
_entity.type
_entity.pdbx_description
1 polymer ?
#
loop_
_entity_poly.entity_id
_entity_poly.type
_entity_poly.pdbx_seq_one_letter_code
_entity_poly.pdbx_strand_id
1 'polypeptide(L)'
;MWAESLVSLARAEAILRPGVIGRFFRWLLGRSQTLKTEIVHLPFCLLRCEVENSKSQQGLSILVDGYRREARHMREEELPLSDQPGGADEFPYPLDRGETAEIARNYLSSLRLARAFSAGVTFARAPAIQHVVQYPFCVVYRAARGGAVLFDMVDGLTGRRGGTLAKQAFLEALYSRNVDKP
;
A
#
# COMPACT_ATOMS: atom_id res chain seq x y z
N MET A 1 -8.43 -8.00 9.46
CA MET A 1 -7.06 -7.95 10.03
C MET A 1 -6.41 -6.62 9.70
N TRP A 2 -5.52 -6.14 10.55
CA TRP A 2 -4.82 -4.87 10.40
C TRP A 2 -3.32 -5.12 10.35
N ALA A 3 -2.61 -4.39 9.48
CA ALA A 3 -1.16 -4.36 9.54
C ALA A 3 -0.70 -3.19 10.41
N GLU A 4 0.19 -3.46 11.36
CA GLU A 4 0.74 -2.44 12.22
C GLU A 4 1.76 -1.58 11.48
N SER A 5 1.72 -0.27 11.67
CA SER A 5 2.71 0.62 11.07
C SER A 5 4.06 0.50 11.78
N LEU A 6 5.10 0.15 11.03
CA LEU A 6 6.48 0.12 11.52
C LEU A 6 7.15 1.52 11.44
N VAL A 7 6.52 2.44 10.72
CA VAL A 7 7.00 3.81 10.53
C VAL A 7 6.20 4.74 11.44
N SER A 8 6.87 5.39 12.39
CA SER A 8 6.23 6.41 13.21
C SER A 8 5.90 7.66 12.40
N LEU A 9 4.88 8.42 12.83
CA LEU A 9 4.48 9.68 12.19
C LEU A 9 5.66 10.67 12.09
N ALA A 10 6.47 10.79 13.14
CA ALA A 10 7.66 11.64 13.13
C ALA A 10 8.70 11.22 12.08
N ARG A 11 8.90 9.89 11.90
CA ARG A 11 9.77 9.35 10.87
C ARG A 11 9.21 9.60 9.47
N ALA A 12 7.90 9.44 9.28
CA ALA A 12 7.24 9.74 8.00
C ALA A 12 7.42 11.21 7.60
N GLU A 13 7.22 12.13 8.55
CA GLU A 13 7.49 13.56 8.31
C GLU A 13 8.96 13.82 7.94
N ALA A 14 9.89 13.16 8.59
CA ALA A 14 11.31 13.29 8.29
C ALA A 14 11.64 12.78 6.88
N ILE A 15 11.07 11.65 6.46
CA ILE A 15 11.21 11.09 5.11
C ILE A 15 10.68 12.08 4.05
N LEU A 16 9.57 12.75 4.34
CA LEU A 16 8.92 13.69 3.43
C LEU A 16 9.51 15.11 3.48
N ARG A 17 10.47 15.37 4.37
CA ARG A 17 11.18 16.65 4.38
C ARG A 17 11.93 16.84 3.06
N PRO A 18 11.80 18.01 2.43
CA PRO A 18 12.57 18.30 1.22
C PRO A 18 14.06 18.40 1.54
N GLY A 19 14.90 17.92 0.65
CA GLY A 19 16.33 18.20 0.68
C GLY A 19 16.64 19.70 0.59
N VAL A 20 17.91 20.08 0.70
CA VAL A 20 18.37 21.49 0.74
C VAL A 20 17.80 22.31 -0.42
N ILE A 21 17.85 21.79 -1.65
CA ILE A 21 17.33 22.45 -2.86
C ILE A 21 15.80 22.60 -2.77
N GLY A 22 15.08 21.58 -2.34
CA GLY A 22 13.64 21.64 -2.17
C GLY A 22 13.21 22.62 -1.06
N ARG A 23 14.04 22.84 -0.03
CA ARG A 23 13.82 23.89 0.99
C ARG A 23 13.93 25.27 0.41
N PHE A 24 14.91 25.52 -0.45
CA PHE A 24 15.08 26.81 -1.13
C PHE A 24 13.89 27.15 -2.03
N PHE A 25 13.43 26.20 -2.85
CA PHE A 25 12.23 26.40 -3.68
C PHE A 25 10.96 26.58 -2.85
N ARG A 26 10.81 25.89 -1.72
CA ARG A 26 9.68 26.11 -0.81
C ARG A 26 9.71 27.48 -0.14
N TRP A 27 10.88 27.97 0.19
CA TRP A 27 11.03 29.34 0.70
C TRP A 27 10.62 30.36 -0.34
N LEU A 28 11.00 30.18 -1.61
CA LEU A 28 10.65 31.07 -2.73
C LEU A 28 9.15 31.02 -3.08
N LEU A 29 8.52 29.85 -3.00
CA LEU A 29 7.12 29.60 -3.37
C LEU A 29 6.11 29.78 -2.23
N GLY A 30 6.57 30.16 -1.03
CA GLY A 30 5.75 30.27 0.18
C GLY A 30 5.73 28.94 0.97
N ARG A 31 5.99 29.02 2.27
CA ARG A 31 6.08 27.88 3.19
C ARG A 31 4.79 27.05 3.18
N SER A 32 4.85 25.80 2.75
CA SER A 32 3.79 24.85 3.01
C SER A 32 3.90 24.39 4.46
N GLN A 33 3.02 24.88 5.32
CA GLN A 33 2.94 24.42 6.70
C GLN A 33 2.30 23.03 6.74
N THR A 34 2.83 22.11 7.54
CA THR A 34 2.16 20.85 7.84
C THR A 34 0.90 21.15 8.65
N LEU A 35 -0.24 20.72 8.15
CA LEU A 35 -1.53 20.90 8.80
C LEU A 35 -1.86 19.73 9.71
N LYS A 36 -1.64 18.50 9.22
CA LYS A 36 -1.99 17.27 9.92
C LYS A 36 -1.09 16.14 9.43
N THR A 37 -0.83 15.19 10.31
CA THR A 37 -0.21 13.89 9.97
C THR A 37 -1.04 12.80 10.62
N GLU A 38 -1.38 11.77 9.87
CA GLU A 38 -2.18 10.63 10.36
C GLU A 38 -1.77 9.32 9.71
N ILE A 39 -2.15 8.21 10.35
CA ILE A 39 -2.06 6.89 9.74
C ILE A 39 -3.43 6.57 9.12
N VAL A 40 -3.41 6.24 7.83
CA VAL A 40 -4.57 5.81 7.07
C VAL A 40 -4.35 4.36 6.65
N HIS A 41 -5.38 3.54 6.77
CA HIS A 41 -5.33 2.15 6.36
C HIS A 41 -6.11 1.96 5.06
N LEU A 42 -5.43 1.50 4.02
CA LEU A 42 -6.07 1.13 2.75
C LEU A 42 -6.25 -0.39 2.68
N PRO A 43 -7.36 -0.87 2.09
CA PRO A 43 -7.65 -2.29 2.02
C PRO A 43 -6.82 -2.97 0.93
N PHE A 44 -6.14 -4.04 1.32
CA PHE A 44 -5.42 -4.95 0.44
C PHE A 44 -5.97 -6.36 0.63
N CYS A 45 -6.07 -7.12 -0.44
CA CYS A 45 -6.38 -8.54 -0.32
C CYS A 45 -5.10 -9.37 -0.23
N LEU A 46 -4.98 -10.17 0.82
CA LEU A 46 -3.88 -11.11 1.00
C LEU A 46 -4.24 -12.45 0.37
N LEU A 47 -3.39 -12.91 -0.55
CA LEU A 47 -3.48 -14.22 -1.17
C LEU A 47 -2.23 -15.01 -0.83
N ARG A 48 -2.39 -16.33 -0.66
CA ARG A 48 -1.28 -17.26 -0.49
C ARG A 48 -1.16 -18.17 -1.71
N CYS A 49 0.05 -18.29 -2.20
CA CYS A 49 0.43 -19.22 -3.27
C CYS A 49 1.43 -20.21 -2.74
N GLU A 50 1.21 -21.49 -3.01
CA GLU A 50 2.20 -22.53 -2.79
C GLU A 50 3.15 -22.56 -3.98
N VAL A 51 4.43 -22.41 -3.69
CA VAL A 51 5.51 -22.45 -4.67
C VAL A 51 6.22 -23.80 -4.50
N GLU A 52 6.14 -24.63 -5.51
CA GLU A 52 6.95 -25.86 -5.56
C GLU A 52 8.33 -25.53 -6.12
N ASN A 53 9.32 -25.68 -5.28
CA ASN A 53 10.70 -25.68 -5.72
C ASN A 53 11.28 -27.07 -5.41
N SER A 54 12.17 -27.58 -6.26
CA SER A 54 12.81 -28.88 -6.10
C SER A 54 13.51 -29.10 -4.75
N LYS A 55 13.69 -28.05 -3.96
CA LYS A 55 14.39 -28.07 -2.67
C LYS A 55 13.57 -27.63 -1.45
N SER A 56 12.43 -26.97 -1.62
CA SER A 56 11.60 -26.52 -0.49
C SER A 56 10.22 -26.09 -0.97
N GLN A 57 9.21 -26.41 -0.17
CA GLN A 57 7.86 -25.88 -0.32
C GLN A 57 7.83 -24.51 0.39
N GLN A 58 7.82 -23.42 -0.35
CA GLN A 58 7.75 -22.07 0.21
C GLN A 58 6.41 -21.44 -0.11
N GLY A 59 5.76 -20.85 0.89
CA GLY A 59 4.58 -20.01 0.69
C GLY A 59 5.01 -18.63 0.16
N LEU A 60 4.34 -18.17 -0.89
CA LEU A 60 4.46 -16.82 -1.39
C LEU A 60 3.19 -16.05 -1.04
N SER A 61 3.32 -14.98 -0.28
CA SER A 61 2.22 -14.07 0.03
C SER A 61 2.17 -12.95 -1.00
N ILE A 62 0.96 -12.73 -1.56
CA ILE A 62 0.68 -11.69 -2.54
C ILE A 62 -0.32 -10.73 -1.93
N LEU A 63 -0.03 -9.44 -1.97
CA LEU A 63 -0.95 -8.37 -1.62
C LEU A 63 -1.48 -7.74 -2.90
N VAL A 64 -2.80 -7.71 -3.04
CA VAL A 64 -3.49 -7.02 -4.13
C VAL A 64 -4.11 -5.74 -3.59
N ASP A 65 -3.64 -4.60 -4.12
CA ASP A 65 -4.21 -3.28 -3.88
C ASP A 65 -5.51 -3.15 -4.69
N GLY A 66 -6.64 -3.05 -3.99
CA GLY A 66 -7.95 -3.00 -4.63
C GLY A 66 -8.17 -1.75 -5.48
N TYR A 67 -7.70 -0.60 -5.03
CA TYR A 67 -7.88 0.66 -5.75
C TYR A 67 -6.92 0.83 -6.92
N ARG A 68 -5.66 0.38 -6.78
CA ARG A 68 -4.66 0.45 -7.86
C ARG A 68 -4.77 -0.70 -8.85
N ARG A 69 -5.49 -1.75 -8.48
CA ARG A 69 -5.55 -3.01 -9.27
C ARG A 69 -4.16 -3.59 -9.56
N GLU A 70 -3.28 -3.47 -8.60
CA GLU A 70 -1.89 -3.95 -8.69
C GLU A 70 -1.62 -4.98 -7.61
N ALA A 71 -0.72 -5.92 -7.93
CA ALA A 71 -0.26 -6.93 -7.00
C ALA A 71 1.23 -6.77 -6.72
N ARG A 72 1.63 -7.12 -5.50
CA ARG A 72 3.04 -7.24 -5.09
C ARG A 72 3.22 -8.46 -4.21
N HIS A 73 4.38 -9.07 -4.28
CA HIS A 73 4.75 -10.10 -3.30
C HIS A 73 5.32 -9.44 -2.03
N MET A 74 5.11 -10.11 -0.91
CA MET A 74 5.63 -9.72 0.39
C MET A 74 5.95 -11.01 1.17
N ARG A 75 6.97 -10.97 2.01
CA ARG A 75 7.24 -12.06 2.93
C ARG A 75 6.26 -11.97 4.10
N GLU A 76 5.77 -13.08 4.60
CA GLU A 76 4.85 -13.10 5.75
C GLU A 76 5.43 -12.34 6.97
N GLU A 77 6.74 -12.47 7.17
CA GLU A 77 7.49 -11.81 8.25
C GLU A 77 7.50 -10.27 8.14
N GLU A 78 7.27 -9.74 6.93
CA GLU A 78 7.24 -8.30 6.65
C GLU A 78 5.86 -7.68 6.88
N LEU A 79 4.84 -8.51 7.18
CA LEU A 79 3.47 -8.08 7.39
C LEU A 79 3.03 -8.38 8.83
N PRO A 80 3.33 -7.50 9.80
CA PRO A 80 2.89 -7.65 11.18
C PRO A 80 1.36 -7.49 11.24
N LEU A 81 0.65 -8.60 11.29
CA LEU A 81 -0.82 -8.64 11.36
C LEU A 81 -1.29 -8.61 12.80
N SER A 82 -2.30 -7.79 13.07
CA SER A 82 -3.02 -7.72 14.33
C SER A 82 -4.52 -7.81 14.08
N ASP A 83 -5.23 -8.42 15.00
CA ASP A 83 -6.70 -8.44 14.99
C ASP A 83 -7.30 -7.16 15.63
N GLN A 84 -6.47 -6.36 16.29
CA GLN A 84 -6.92 -5.11 16.89
C GLN A 84 -7.11 -4.04 15.81
N PRO A 85 -8.25 -3.35 15.77
CA PRO A 85 -8.48 -2.26 14.83
C PRO A 85 -7.47 -1.13 15.10
N GLY A 86 -6.80 -0.69 14.05
CA GLY A 86 -5.79 0.38 14.11
C GLY A 86 -6.36 1.79 14.31
N GLY A 87 -7.61 1.91 14.71
CA GLY A 87 -8.23 3.20 15.10
C GLY A 87 -8.52 4.19 13.96
N ALA A 88 -8.31 3.80 12.71
CA ALA A 88 -8.59 4.63 11.55
C ALA A 88 -9.88 4.20 10.83
N ASP A 89 -10.40 5.10 10.01
CA ASP A 89 -11.53 4.82 9.12
C ASP A 89 -11.26 3.62 8.22
N GLU A 90 -12.16 2.65 8.22
CA GLU A 90 -12.10 1.53 7.30
C GLU A 90 -12.57 1.95 5.90
N PHE A 91 -11.77 1.63 4.90
CA PHE A 91 -12.18 1.74 3.51
C PHE A 91 -12.63 0.37 3.00
N PRO A 92 -13.73 0.29 2.23
CA PRO A 92 -14.17 -0.97 1.64
C PRO A 92 -13.17 -1.46 0.60
N TYR A 93 -12.99 -2.79 0.51
CA TYR A 93 -12.22 -3.38 -0.57
C TYR A 93 -13.06 -3.39 -1.85
N PRO A 94 -12.63 -2.72 -2.94
CA PRO A 94 -13.52 -2.42 -4.07
C PRO A 94 -13.64 -3.54 -5.10
N LEU A 95 -12.81 -4.60 -5.03
CA LEU A 95 -12.80 -5.67 -6.03
C LEU A 95 -13.51 -6.92 -5.53
N ASP A 96 -14.11 -7.65 -6.46
CA ASP A 96 -14.64 -8.98 -6.17
C ASP A 96 -13.52 -10.05 -6.13
N ARG A 97 -13.90 -11.30 -5.77
CA ARG A 97 -12.94 -12.40 -5.68
C ARG A 97 -12.34 -12.78 -7.04
N GLY A 98 -13.13 -12.69 -8.10
CA GLY A 98 -12.70 -13.04 -9.46
C GLY A 98 -11.64 -12.07 -9.97
N GLU A 99 -11.92 -10.78 -9.88
CA GLU A 99 -11.00 -9.70 -10.25
C GLU A 99 -9.69 -9.78 -9.45
N THR A 100 -9.79 -9.97 -8.13
CA THR A 100 -8.63 -10.11 -7.25
C THR A 100 -7.75 -11.29 -7.66
N ALA A 101 -8.35 -12.44 -7.93
CA ALA A 101 -7.62 -13.64 -8.36
C ALA A 101 -6.99 -13.46 -9.76
N GLU A 102 -7.63 -12.71 -10.66
CA GLU A 102 -7.09 -12.40 -11.98
C GLU A 102 -5.85 -11.50 -11.89
N ILE A 103 -5.91 -10.43 -11.11
CA ILE A 103 -4.78 -9.54 -10.86
C ILE A 103 -3.59 -10.33 -10.28
N ALA A 104 -3.83 -11.18 -9.29
CA ALA A 104 -2.79 -12.01 -8.70
C ALA A 104 -2.18 -12.98 -9.74
N ARG A 105 -2.99 -13.62 -10.58
CA ARG A 105 -2.50 -14.51 -11.67
C ARG A 105 -1.65 -13.77 -12.70
N ASN A 106 -2.08 -12.58 -13.11
CA ASN A 106 -1.35 -11.75 -14.06
C ASN A 106 0.01 -11.33 -13.49
N TYR A 107 0.04 -10.96 -12.20
CA TYR A 107 1.27 -10.65 -11.50
C TYR A 107 2.23 -11.85 -11.44
N LEU A 108 1.74 -13.05 -11.07
CA LEU A 108 2.55 -14.27 -11.06
C LEU A 108 3.10 -14.62 -12.44
N SER A 109 2.30 -14.41 -13.49
CA SER A 109 2.73 -14.61 -14.86
C SER A 109 3.86 -13.65 -15.25
N SER A 110 3.76 -12.37 -14.85
CA SER A 110 4.80 -11.38 -15.09
C SER A 110 6.12 -11.71 -14.36
N LEU A 111 6.02 -12.22 -13.13
CA LEU A 111 7.19 -12.67 -12.37
C LEU A 111 7.91 -13.86 -13.06
N ARG A 112 7.15 -14.80 -13.63
CA ARG A 112 7.71 -15.90 -14.44
C ARG A 112 8.48 -15.38 -15.66
N LEU A 113 7.87 -14.46 -16.41
CA LEU A 113 8.48 -13.87 -17.58
C LEU A 113 9.74 -13.05 -17.26
N ALA A 114 9.73 -12.32 -16.16
CA ALA A 114 10.87 -11.52 -15.71
C ALA A 114 12.05 -12.37 -15.20
N ARG A 115 11.95 -13.71 -15.22
CA ARG A 115 12.96 -14.62 -14.66
C ARG A 115 13.32 -14.31 -13.20
N ALA A 116 12.44 -13.62 -12.48
CA ALA A 116 12.61 -13.30 -11.06
C ALA A 116 12.65 -14.58 -10.18
N PHE A 117 12.18 -15.69 -10.73
CA PHE A 117 12.32 -17.02 -10.16
C PHE A 117 13.32 -17.82 -10.98
N SER A 118 14.29 -18.42 -10.32
CA SER A 118 15.22 -19.35 -10.95
C SER A 118 14.47 -20.50 -11.66
N ALA A 119 15.01 -20.99 -12.76
CA ALA A 119 14.44 -22.11 -13.50
C ALA A 119 14.07 -23.26 -12.53
N GLY A 120 12.82 -23.72 -12.56
CA GLY A 120 12.32 -24.79 -11.70
C GLY A 120 11.28 -24.40 -10.65
N VAL A 121 10.88 -23.14 -10.56
CA VAL A 121 9.78 -22.71 -9.71
C VAL A 121 8.45 -22.88 -10.45
N THR A 122 7.59 -23.74 -9.95
CA THR A 122 6.21 -23.91 -10.41
C THR A 122 5.24 -23.50 -9.31
N PHE A 123 4.13 -22.88 -9.68
CA PHE A 123 3.03 -22.61 -8.76
C PHE A 123 2.10 -23.83 -8.75
N ALA A 124 2.03 -24.51 -7.63
CA ALA A 124 1.27 -25.76 -7.50
C ALA A 124 -0.23 -25.56 -7.63
N ARG A 125 -0.74 -24.42 -7.22
CA ARG A 125 -2.18 -24.10 -7.22
C ARG A 125 -2.45 -22.63 -7.56
N ALA A 126 -3.70 -22.36 -7.95
CA ALA A 126 -4.19 -21.00 -8.06
C ALA A 126 -4.08 -20.28 -6.71
N PRO A 127 -3.79 -18.95 -6.72
CA PRO A 127 -3.70 -18.18 -5.48
C PRO A 127 -4.99 -18.29 -4.66
N ALA A 128 -4.87 -18.67 -3.40
CA ALA A 128 -5.99 -18.77 -2.48
C ALA A 128 -6.15 -17.42 -1.75
N ILE A 129 -7.33 -16.80 -1.92
CA ILE A 129 -7.70 -15.59 -1.17
C ILE A 129 -7.84 -15.97 0.30
N GLN A 130 -7.11 -15.27 1.18
CA GLN A 130 -7.19 -15.50 2.62
C GLN A 130 -8.12 -14.48 3.27
N HIS A 131 -7.76 -13.21 3.25
CA HIS A 131 -8.56 -12.15 3.88
C HIS A 131 -8.16 -10.76 3.36
N VAL A 132 -8.99 -9.77 3.69
CA VAL A 132 -8.66 -8.37 3.48
C VAL A 132 -7.84 -7.87 4.66
N VAL A 133 -6.73 -7.21 4.36
CA VAL A 133 -5.81 -6.59 5.31
C VAL A 133 -5.87 -5.09 5.16
N GLN A 134 -6.06 -4.37 6.25
CA GLN A 134 -5.96 -2.92 6.30
C GLN A 134 -4.48 -2.52 6.40
N TYR A 135 -3.93 -2.02 5.28
CA TYR A 135 -2.49 -1.72 5.11
C TYR A 135 -2.19 -0.27 5.45
N PRO A 136 -1.18 0.01 6.34
CA PRO A 136 -0.94 1.35 6.85
C PRO A 136 -0.16 2.24 5.87
N PHE A 137 -0.62 3.49 5.76
CA PHE A 137 0.10 4.60 5.13
C PHE A 137 0.14 5.79 6.09
N CYS A 138 1.30 6.44 6.22
CA CYS A 138 1.40 7.72 6.89
C CYS A 138 1.12 8.83 5.88
N VAL A 139 0.10 9.65 6.13
CA VAL A 139 -0.32 10.77 5.27
C VAL A 139 0.02 12.08 5.94
N VAL A 140 0.72 12.96 5.23
CA VAL A 140 1.09 14.31 5.69
C VAL A 140 0.40 15.34 4.83
N TYR A 141 -0.49 16.10 5.42
CA TYR A 141 -1.23 17.19 4.78
C TYR A 141 -0.49 18.51 4.96
N ARG A 142 -0.46 19.31 3.91
CA ARG A 142 0.21 20.61 3.90
C ARG A 142 -0.65 21.69 3.28
N ALA A 143 -0.62 22.90 3.85
CA ALA A 143 -1.23 24.06 3.23
C ALA A 143 -0.47 24.44 1.96
N ALA A 144 -1.20 24.76 0.89
CA ALA A 144 -0.68 25.33 -0.34
C ALA A 144 -1.23 26.76 -0.51
N ARG A 145 -0.67 27.48 -1.50
CA ARG A 145 -1.18 28.81 -1.85
C ARG A 145 -2.66 28.72 -2.31
N GLY A 146 -3.46 29.72 -1.98
CA GLY A 146 -4.87 29.77 -2.36
C GLY A 146 -5.79 28.87 -1.51
N GLY A 147 -5.34 28.40 -0.34
CA GLY A 147 -6.17 27.59 0.56
C GLY A 147 -6.27 26.12 0.17
N ALA A 148 -5.57 25.69 -0.88
CA ALA A 148 -5.53 24.29 -1.26
C ALA A 148 -4.76 23.44 -0.23
N VAL A 149 -5.13 22.17 -0.11
CA VAL A 149 -4.43 21.18 0.71
C VAL A 149 -3.70 20.19 -0.20
N LEU A 150 -2.41 20.08 -0.02
CA LEU A 150 -1.58 19.05 -0.64
C LEU A 150 -1.33 17.96 0.36
N PHE A 151 -1.16 16.73 -0.11
CA PHE A 151 -0.74 15.63 0.76
C PHE A 151 0.38 14.80 0.13
N ASP A 152 1.17 14.22 1.00
CA ASP A 152 2.18 13.24 0.66
C ASP A 152 1.98 11.99 1.50
N MET A 153 2.38 10.84 0.96
CA MET A 153 2.20 9.55 1.62
C MET A 153 3.54 8.84 1.79
N VAL A 154 3.65 8.08 2.86
CA VAL A 154 4.74 7.14 3.12
C VAL A 154 4.13 5.79 3.45
N ASP A 155 4.62 4.75 2.83
CA ASP A 155 4.27 3.38 3.14
C ASP A 155 4.66 3.07 4.59
N GLY A 156 3.68 2.68 5.41
CA GLY A 156 3.83 2.50 6.85
C GLY A 156 4.70 1.32 7.25
N LEU A 157 4.93 0.36 6.36
CA LEU A 157 5.80 -0.80 6.63
C LEU A 157 7.21 -0.55 6.10
N THR A 158 7.33 -0.12 4.86
CA THR A 158 8.64 -0.02 4.18
C THR A 158 9.33 1.34 4.35
N GLY A 159 8.61 2.37 4.74
CA GLY A 159 9.11 3.75 4.80
C GLY A 159 9.34 4.40 3.42
N ARG A 160 8.92 3.76 2.35
CA ARG A 160 9.07 4.33 0.99
C ARG A 160 8.03 5.42 0.75
N ARG A 161 8.43 6.45 0.02
CA ARG A 161 7.50 7.50 -0.41
C ARG A 161 6.45 6.92 -1.34
N GLY A 162 5.19 7.22 -1.08
CA GLY A 162 4.09 6.93 -1.97
C GLY A 162 4.19 7.76 -3.25
N GLY A 163 4.17 7.09 -4.40
CA GLY A 163 4.13 7.75 -5.70
C GLY A 163 2.73 8.26 -6.05
N THR A 164 2.58 8.78 -7.28
CA THR A 164 1.30 9.29 -7.81
C THR A 164 0.18 8.26 -7.69
N LEU A 165 0.46 6.99 -7.99
CA LEU A 165 -0.53 5.92 -7.94
C LEU A 165 -1.05 5.66 -6.52
N ALA A 166 -0.18 5.69 -5.49
CA ALA A 166 -0.63 5.56 -4.11
C ALA A 166 -1.54 6.72 -3.68
N LYS A 167 -1.24 7.94 -4.15
CA LYS A 167 -2.07 9.12 -3.90
C LYS A 167 -3.43 9.01 -4.60
N GLN A 168 -3.47 8.51 -5.84
CA GLN A 168 -4.71 8.24 -6.56
C GLN A 168 -5.58 7.21 -5.84
N ALA A 169 -4.99 6.08 -5.44
CA ALA A 169 -5.71 5.06 -4.66
C ALA A 169 -6.34 5.63 -3.39
N PHE A 170 -5.61 6.48 -2.68
CA PHE A 170 -6.15 7.13 -1.48
C PHE A 170 -7.30 8.08 -1.81
N LEU A 171 -7.20 8.87 -2.88
CA LEU A 171 -8.29 9.75 -3.31
C LEU A 171 -9.52 8.93 -3.74
N GLU A 172 -9.34 7.86 -4.49
CA GLU A 172 -10.43 6.97 -4.90
C GLU A 172 -11.11 6.34 -3.67
N ALA A 173 -10.34 5.91 -2.67
CA ALA A 173 -10.88 5.40 -1.41
C ALA A 173 -11.72 6.45 -0.67
N LEU A 174 -11.24 7.71 -0.62
CA LEU A 174 -11.98 8.82 -0.01
C LEU A 174 -13.28 9.13 -0.77
N TYR A 175 -13.26 9.11 -2.09
CA TYR A 175 -14.46 9.33 -2.92
C TYR A 175 -15.48 8.23 -2.71
N SER A 176 -15.06 6.96 -2.78
CA SER A 176 -15.95 5.81 -2.57
C SER A 176 -16.67 5.89 -1.21
N ARG A 177 -15.94 6.25 -0.14
CA ARG A 177 -16.52 6.40 1.20
C ARG A 177 -17.57 7.53 1.28
N ASN A 178 -17.40 8.59 0.51
CA ASN A 178 -18.33 9.72 0.54
C ASN A 178 -19.60 9.47 -0.28
N VAL A 179 -19.53 8.59 -1.29
CA VAL A 179 -20.69 8.22 -2.12
C VAL A 179 -21.63 7.30 -1.34
N ASP A 180 -21.09 6.45 -0.45
CA ASP A 180 -21.85 5.50 0.36
C ASP A 180 -22.46 6.12 1.65
N LYS A 181 -22.26 7.43 1.90
CA LYS A 181 -22.93 8.14 2.99
C LYS A 181 -24.24 8.75 2.45
N PRO A 182 -25.42 8.25 2.93
CA PRO A 182 -26.72 8.81 2.57
C PRO A 182 -26.90 10.24 3.03
#